data_3cd87ef6243cf2aa59777e19db4b0c15
#
_entry.id   3cd87ef6243cf2aa59777e19db4b0c15
#
_cell.length_a   1.000
_cell.length_b   1.000
_cell.length_c   1.000
_cell.angle_alpha   90.00
_cell.angle_beta   90.00
_cell.angle_gamma   90.00
#
_symmetry.space_group_name_H-M   'P 1'
#
loop_
_entity.id
_entity.type
_entity.pdbx_description
1 polymer ?
#
loop_
_entity_poly.entity_id
_entity_poly.type
_entity_poly.pdbx_seq_one_letter_code
_entity_poly.pdbx_strand_id
1 'polypeptide(L)'
;MTVIEFFDRTPVENIISCLSMRPNKVILAGGSSDISEHGRILKRVAAAHGLDIEISCVPVDRNNLTNAVSGLCGIIESEPGDFSIDLTGGEDLLLVAAGIVAERYAKNGGRHIELHHYNVRTGAVQD
;
A
#
# COMPACT_ATOMS: atom_id res chain seq x y z
N MET A 1 -11.40 -3.51 4.47
CA MET A 1 -10.40 -3.68 3.39
C MET A 1 -9.04 -3.22 3.89
N THR A 2 -8.01 -3.96 3.58
CA THR A 2 -6.63 -3.62 3.91
C THR A 2 -5.94 -3.06 2.67
N VAL A 3 -5.30 -1.92 2.82
CA VAL A 3 -4.56 -1.25 1.75
C VAL A 3 -3.07 -1.31 2.03
N ILE A 4 -2.30 -1.72 1.03
CA ILE A 4 -0.84 -1.65 1.07
C ILE A 4 -0.42 -0.35 0.39
N GLU A 5 0.33 0.47 1.13
CA GLU A 5 0.85 1.75 0.65
C GLU A 5 2.36 1.70 0.54
N PHE A 6 2.89 2.18 -0.58
CA PHE A 6 4.31 2.43 -0.73
C PHE A 6 4.60 3.91 -0.52
N PHE A 7 5.74 4.22 0.05
CA PHE A 7 6.13 5.60 0.25
C PHE A 7 7.17 6.07 -0.75
N ASP A 8 6.90 7.25 -1.26
CA ASP A 8 7.82 8.06 -2.02
C ASP A 8 8.30 9.23 -1.14
N ARG A 9 9.16 10.07 -1.68
CA ARG A 9 9.69 11.28 -1.01
C ARG A 9 8.61 12.29 -0.65
N THR A 10 7.48 12.27 -1.38
CA THR A 10 6.36 13.17 -1.14
C THR A 10 5.13 12.36 -0.73
N PRO A 11 4.89 12.22 0.58
CA PRO A 11 3.81 11.36 1.06
C PRO A 11 2.40 11.92 0.84
N VAL A 12 2.26 13.15 0.36
CA VAL A 12 0.97 13.83 0.22
C VAL A 12 0.00 13.04 -0.66
N GLU A 13 0.47 12.55 -1.81
CA GLU A 13 -0.37 11.78 -2.73
C GLU A 13 -0.82 10.46 -2.11
N ASN A 14 0.07 9.80 -1.37
CA ASN A 14 -0.26 8.57 -0.65
C ASN A 14 -1.33 8.82 0.42
N ILE A 15 -1.20 9.91 1.15
CA ILE A 15 -2.17 10.27 2.19
C ILE A 15 -3.54 10.53 1.56
N ILE A 16 -3.60 11.32 0.49
CA ILE A 16 -4.85 11.62 -0.21
C ILE A 16 -5.49 10.34 -0.74
N SER A 17 -4.72 9.51 -1.42
CA SER A 17 -5.19 8.23 -1.96
C SER A 17 -5.75 7.34 -0.86
N CYS A 18 -4.98 7.17 0.21
CA CYS A 18 -5.38 6.35 1.35
C CYS A 18 -6.69 6.82 1.98
N LEU A 19 -6.81 8.11 2.27
CA LEU A 19 -8.01 8.67 2.87
C LEU A 19 -9.23 8.53 1.96
N SER A 20 -9.03 8.63 0.64
CA SER A 20 -10.10 8.46 -0.35
C SER A 20 -10.68 7.04 -0.34
N MET A 21 -9.84 6.06 -0.06
CA MET A 21 -10.26 4.65 0.00
C MET A 21 -11.00 4.28 1.27
N ARG A 22 -10.85 5.06 2.33
CA ARG A 22 -11.41 4.79 3.66
C ARG A 22 -11.14 3.37 4.15
N PRO A 23 -9.87 2.93 4.17
CA PRO A 23 -9.55 1.57 4.57
C PRO A 23 -9.74 1.35 6.07
N ASN A 24 -9.92 0.09 6.47
CA ASN A 24 -9.90 -0.29 7.87
C ASN A 24 -8.48 -0.41 8.40
N LYS A 25 -7.59 -0.87 7.55
CA LYS A 25 -6.19 -1.08 7.89
C LYS A 25 -5.29 -0.66 6.73
N VAL A 26 -4.16 -0.07 7.07
CA VAL A 26 -3.12 0.31 6.11
C VAL A 26 -1.82 -0.35 6.53
N ILE A 27 -1.16 -1.00 5.59
CA ILE A 27 0.17 -1.54 5.77
C ILE A 27 1.14 -0.73 4.93
N LEU A 28 2.05 -0.04 5.60
CA LEU A 28 3.08 0.73 4.94
C LEU A 28 4.26 -0.17 4.64
N ALA A 29 4.59 -0.30 3.36
CA ALA A 29 5.67 -1.16 2.91
C ALA A 29 6.79 -0.33 2.29
N GLY A 30 8.03 -0.55 2.71
CA GLY A 30 9.16 0.21 2.17
C GLY A 30 10.40 0.14 3.06
N GLY A 31 11.29 1.11 2.92
CA GLY A 31 12.49 1.20 3.73
C GLY A 31 12.17 1.49 5.20
N SER A 32 12.88 0.80 6.11
CA SER A 32 12.55 0.80 7.54
C SER A 32 12.65 2.15 8.25
N SER A 33 13.54 3.04 7.78
CA SER A 33 13.75 4.34 8.43
C SER A 33 12.64 5.36 8.15
N ASP A 34 12.01 5.27 6.99
CA ASP A 34 11.06 6.26 6.51
C ASP A 34 9.61 5.89 6.84
N ILE A 35 9.27 4.60 6.83
CA ILE A 35 7.89 4.16 6.99
C ILE A 35 7.30 4.46 8.37
N SER A 36 8.11 4.42 9.42
CA SER A 36 7.63 4.71 10.78
C SER A 36 7.16 6.16 10.94
N GLU A 37 7.90 7.10 10.36
CA GLU A 37 7.54 8.51 10.40
C GLU A 37 6.30 8.77 9.55
N HIS A 38 6.25 8.22 8.34
CA HIS A 38 5.09 8.35 7.47
C HIS A 38 3.83 7.74 8.12
N GLY A 39 3.99 6.63 8.84
CA GLY A 39 2.89 6.01 9.58
C GLY A 39 2.32 6.93 10.64
N ARG A 40 3.16 7.65 11.38
CA ARG A 40 2.70 8.61 12.38
C ARG A 40 1.96 9.78 11.76
N ILE A 41 2.45 10.28 10.63
CA ILE A 41 1.80 11.38 9.90
C ILE A 41 0.45 10.93 9.38
N LEU A 42 0.39 9.77 8.74
CA LEU A 42 -0.86 9.23 8.21
C LEU A 42 -1.91 9.04 9.30
N LYS A 43 -1.50 8.47 10.43
CA LYS A 43 -2.42 8.25 11.55
C LYS A 43 -2.98 9.57 12.10
N ARG A 44 -2.13 10.58 12.21
CA ARG A 44 -2.54 11.91 12.69
C ARG A 44 -3.52 12.56 11.73
N VAL A 45 -3.24 12.52 10.43
CA VAL A 45 -4.12 13.11 9.42
C VAL A 45 -5.45 12.36 9.35
N ALA A 46 -5.43 11.04 9.40
CA ALA A 46 -6.64 10.23 9.41
C ALA A 46 -7.53 10.57 10.61
N ALA A 47 -6.95 10.68 11.80
CA ALA A 47 -7.69 11.05 13.01
C ALA A 47 -8.31 12.44 12.89
N ALA A 48 -7.59 13.40 12.31
CA ALA A 48 -8.10 14.75 12.07
C ALA A 48 -9.30 14.77 11.13
N HIS A 49 -9.45 13.76 10.27
CA HIS A 49 -10.58 13.60 9.36
C HIS A 49 -11.64 12.63 9.89
N GLY A 50 -11.56 12.25 11.15
CA GLY A 50 -12.54 11.36 11.77
C GLY A 50 -12.43 9.90 11.36
N LEU A 51 -11.28 9.48 10.83
CA LEU A 51 -11.04 8.11 10.40
C LEU A 51 -10.21 7.36 11.44
N ASP A 52 -10.70 6.20 11.87
CA ASP A 52 -9.98 5.30 12.75
C ASP A 52 -9.38 4.17 11.91
N ILE A 53 -8.10 4.32 11.58
CA ILE A 53 -7.37 3.39 10.72
C ILE A 53 -6.27 2.71 11.53
N GLU A 54 -6.23 1.38 11.48
CA GLU A 54 -5.11 0.62 12.01
C GLU A 54 -3.94 0.72 11.03
N ILE A 55 -2.76 1.10 11.50
CA ILE A 55 -1.58 1.29 10.66
C ILE A 55 -0.45 0.41 11.16
N SER A 56 0.10 -0.40 10.25
CA SER A 56 1.28 -1.23 10.47
C SER A 56 2.35 -0.85 9.48
N CYS A 57 3.62 -1.02 9.87
CA CYS A 57 4.77 -0.78 9.00
C CYS A 57 5.52 -2.09 8.80
N VAL A 58 5.75 -2.48 7.57
CA VAL A 58 6.48 -3.70 7.22
C VAL A 58 7.61 -3.35 6.26
N PRO A 59 8.87 -3.57 6.65
CA PRO A 59 9.99 -3.35 5.74
C PRO A 59 9.92 -4.28 4.54
N VAL A 60 10.11 -3.72 3.35
CA VAL A 60 10.18 -4.47 2.09
C VAL A 60 11.40 -3.99 1.34
N ASP A 61 12.18 -4.92 0.81
CA ASP A 61 13.40 -4.61 0.06
C ASP A 61 13.03 -3.93 -1.27
N ARG A 62 13.38 -2.67 -1.41
CA ARG A 62 13.11 -1.87 -2.62
C ARG A 62 14.24 -1.92 -3.64
N ASN A 63 15.30 -2.70 -3.37
CA ASN A 63 16.46 -2.80 -4.24
C ASN A 63 16.59 -4.15 -4.93
N ASN A 64 15.75 -5.11 -4.60
CA ASN A 64 15.78 -6.45 -5.17
C ASN A 64 14.35 -6.92 -5.46
N LEU A 65 14.06 -7.16 -6.73
CA LEU A 65 12.70 -7.50 -7.15
C LEU A 65 12.19 -8.79 -6.53
N THR A 66 13.02 -9.84 -6.50
CA THR A 66 12.63 -11.12 -5.90
C THR A 66 12.28 -10.96 -4.43
N ASN A 67 13.10 -10.22 -3.68
CA ASN A 67 12.85 -9.96 -2.27
C ASN A 67 11.62 -9.10 -2.06
N ALA A 68 11.39 -8.12 -2.93
CA ALA A 68 10.19 -7.28 -2.86
C ALA A 68 8.92 -8.10 -3.08
N VAL A 69 8.91 -8.98 -4.07
CA VAL A 69 7.78 -9.89 -4.33
C VAL A 69 7.54 -10.80 -3.12
N SER A 70 8.60 -11.41 -2.59
CA SER A 70 8.49 -12.26 -1.40
C SER A 70 7.95 -11.50 -0.19
N GLY A 71 8.41 -10.26 0.01
CA GLY A 71 7.95 -9.41 1.11
C GLY A 71 6.46 -9.09 0.99
N LEU A 72 6.00 -8.73 -0.19
CA LEU A 72 4.58 -8.44 -0.43
C LEU A 72 3.72 -9.70 -0.26
N CYS A 73 4.17 -10.84 -0.76
CA CYS A 73 3.46 -12.10 -0.54
C CYS A 73 3.36 -12.42 0.96
N GLY A 74 4.43 -12.19 1.72
CA GLY A 74 4.43 -12.37 3.17
C GLY A 74 3.39 -11.51 3.87
N ILE A 75 3.23 -10.27 3.45
CA ILE A 75 2.21 -9.36 3.98
C ILE A 75 0.82 -9.93 3.69
N ILE A 76 0.55 -10.33 2.46
CA ILE A 76 -0.75 -10.85 2.06
C ILE A 76 -1.09 -12.14 2.80
N GLU A 77 -0.12 -13.03 2.95
CA GLU A 77 -0.32 -14.31 3.67
C GLU A 77 -0.48 -14.12 5.18
N SER A 78 -0.01 -13.01 5.74
CA SER A 78 -0.10 -12.74 7.17
C SER A 78 -1.52 -12.38 7.64
N GLU A 79 -2.41 -12.02 6.73
CA GLU A 79 -3.76 -11.57 7.07
C GLU A 79 -4.79 -12.12 6.10
N PRO A 80 -5.99 -12.45 6.59
CA PRO A 80 -7.09 -12.88 5.73
C PRO A 80 -7.76 -11.69 5.05
N GLY A 81 -8.58 -11.97 4.05
CA GLY A 81 -9.43 -10.98 3.41
C GLY A 81 -8.83 -10.38 2.15
N ASP A 82 -9.50 -9.36 1.66
CA ASP A 82 -9.13 -8.70 0.42
C ASP A 82 -8.11 -7.59 0.66
N PHE A 83 -7.21 -7.44 -0.30
CA PHE A 83 -6.20 -6.40 -0.30
C PHE A 83 -6.34 -5.50 -1.51
N SER A 84 -6.00 -4.25 -1.31
CA SER A 84 -5.77 -3.31 -2.40
C SER A 84 -4.36 -2.75 -2.27
N ILE A 85 -3.60 -2.70 -3.37
CA ILE A 85 -2.27 -2.12 -3.39
C ILE A 85 -2.35 -0.78 -4.09
N ASP A 86 -1.96 0.28 -3.40
CA ASP A 86 -1.97 1.63 -3.92
C ASP A 86 -0.69 1.89 -4.72
N LEU A 87 -0.84 2.17 -6.00
CA LEU A 87 0.26 2.46 -6.92
C LEU A 87 0.56 3.96 -7.03
N THR A 88 -0.10 4.79 -6.25
CA THR A 88 0.03 6.25 -6.34
C THR A 88 1.43 6.73 -6.00
N GLY A 89 2.05 6.12 -5.02
CA GLY A 89 3.44 6.39 -4.66
C GLY A 89 4.30 5.14 -4.79
N GLY A 90 5.56 5.28 -4.49
CA GLY A 90 6.49 4.18 -4.50
C GLY A 90 7.46 4.20 -5.67
N GLU A 91 8.54 3.47 -5.50
CA GLU A 91 9.56 3.34 -6.54
C GLU A 91 9.15 2.32 -7.58
N ASP A 92 9.68 2.45 -8.79
CA ASP A 92 9.33 1.61 -9.93
C ASP A 92 9.43 0.11 -9.62
N LEU A 93 10.48 -0.29 -8.91
CA LEU A 93 10.68 -1.69 -8.55
C LEU A 93 9.52 -2.24 -7.70
N LEU A 94 9.03 -1.44 -6.76
CA LEU A 94 7.91 -1.84 -5.91
C LEU A 94 6.61 -1.91 -6.71
N LEU A 95 6.42 -1.02 -7.67
CA LEU A 95 5.24 -1.04 -8.53
C LEU A 95 5.24 -2.27 -9.43
N VAL A 96 6.40 -2.66 -9.97
CA VAL A 96 6.55 -3.89 -10.75
C VAL A 96 6.28 -5.11 -9.85
N ALA A 97 6.82 -5.13 -8.64
CA ALA A 97 6.58 -6.20 -7.68
C ALA A 97 5.08 -6.36 -7.37
N ALA A 98 4.38 -5.24 -7.17
CA ALA A 98 2.94 -5.25 -6.91
C ALA A 98 2.17 -5.89 -8.07
N GLY A 99 2.52 -5.56 -9.31
CA GLY A 99 1.91 -6.16 -10.49
C GLY A 99 2.13 -7.67 -10.56
N ILE A 100 3.36 -8.14 -10.28
CA ILE A 100 3.69 -9.55 -10.24
C ILE A 100 2.87 -10.28 -9.19
N VAL A 101 2.77 -9.73 -8.00
CA VAL A 101 2.03 -10.31 -6.88
C VAL A 101 0.54 -10.41 -7.20
N ALA A 102 -0.06 -9.34 -7.70
CA ALA A 102 -1.47 -9.34 -8.10
C ALA A 102 -1.76 -10.42 -9.14
N GLU A 103 -0.88 -10.57 -10.14
CA GLU A 103 -1.00 -11.59 -11.18
C GLU A 103 -0.93 -13.00 -10.62
N ARG A 104 -0.01 -13.26 -9.70
CA ARG A 104 0.14 -14.57 -9.08
C ARG A 104 -1.11 -14.98 -8.32
N TYR A 105 -1.67 -14.09 -7.53
CA TYR A 105 -2.88 -14.40 -6.75
C TYR A 105 -4.11 -14.52 -7.65
N ALA A 106 -4.18 -13.76 -8.72
CA ALA A 106 -5.27 -13.90 -9.70
C ALA A 106 -5.25 -15.28 -10.37
N LYS A 107 -4.07 -15.78 -10.73
CA LYS A 107 -3.93 -17.10 -11.38
C LYS A 107 -4.19 -18.25 -10.44
N ASN A 108 -3.76 -18.14 -9.20
CA ASN A 108 -3.88 -19.21 -8.22
C ASN A 108 -5.23 -19.22 -7.50
N GLY A 109 -6.10 -18.25 -7.77
CA GLY A 109 -7.48 -18.23 -7.34
C GLY A 109 -7.75 -18.15 -5.84
N GLY A 110 -6.71 -17.85 -5.04
CA GLY A 110 -6.84 -17.88 -3.59
C GLY A 110 -7.27 -16.58 -2.94
N ARG A 111 -6.88 -15.46 -3.51
CA ARG A 111 -7.08 -14.14 -2.91
C ARG A 111 -7.37 -13.11 -3.98
N HIS A 112 -8.20 -12.15 -3.62
CA HIS A 112 -8.47 -11.01 -4.49
C HIS A 112 -7.57 -9.84 -4.11
N ILE A 113 -6.68 -9.46 -5.05
CA ILE A 113 -5.75 -8.34 -4.87
C ILE A 113 -6.04 -7.32 -5.95
N GLU A 114 -6.52 -6.16 -5.54
CA GLU A 114 -6.74 -5.04 -6.45
C GLU A 114 -5.53 -4.13 -6.51
N LEU A 115 -5.29 -3.54 -7.67
CA LEU A 115 -4.33 -2.47 -7.85
C LEU A 115 -5.11 -1.19 -8.12
N HIS A 116 -4.75 -0.10 -7.46
CA HIS A 116 -5.40 1.19 -7.70
C HIS A 116 -4.40 2.33 -7.64
N HIS A 117 -4.78 3.49 -8.16
CA HIS A 117 -4.03 4.72 -8.02
C HIS A 117 -4.97 5.91 -7.90
N TYR A 118 -4.50 6.97 -7.25
CA TYR A 118 -5.22 8.22 -7.17
C TYR A 118 -4.82 9.13 -8.34
N ASN A 119 -5.80 9.61 -9.08
CA ASN A 119 -5.55 10.52 -10.18
C ASN A 119 -5.69 11.96 -9.69
N VAL A 120 -4.56 12.67 -9.60
CA VAL A 120 -4.53 14.05 -9.08
C VAL A 120 -5.29 15.04 -9.97
N ARG A 121 -5.46 14.73 -11.26
CA ARG A 121 -6.19 15.61 -12.18
C ARG A 121 -7.69 15.53 -11.99
N THR A 122 -8.21 14.35 -11.73
CA THR A 122 -9.65 14.12 -11.58
C THR A 122 -10.08 14.06 -10.11
N GLY A 123 -9.14 13.91 -9.18
CA GLY A 123 -9.44 13.75 -7.78
C GLY A 123 -10.15 12.44 -7.44
N ALA A 124 -9.94 11.39 -8.25
CA ALA A 124 -10.60 10.11 -8.09
C ALA A 124 -9.62 8.95 -8.03
N VAL A 125 -9.99 7.91 -7.29
CA VAL A 125 -9.28 6.63 -7.27
C VAL A 125 -9.68 5.85 -8.52
N GLN A 126 -8.69 5.27 -9.17
CA GLN A 126 -8.88 4.48 -10.39
C GLN A 126 -8.24 3.10 -10.23
N ASP A 127 -8.89 2.13 -10.78
CA ASP A 127 -8.40 0.75 -10.83
C ASP A 127 -7.43 0.54 -12.00
#